data_f6f3455abee23ffffddf83070d98308c
#
_entry.id   f6f3455abee23ffffddf83070d98308c
#
_cell.length_a   1.000
_cell.length_b   1.000
_cell.length_c   1.000
_cell.angle_alpha   90.00
_cell.angle_beta   90.00
_cell.angle_gamma   90.00
#
_symmetry.space_group_name_H-M   'P 1'
#
loop_
_entity.id
_entity.type
_entity.pdbx_description
1 polymer ?
#
loop_
_entity_poly.entity_id
_entity_poly.type
_entity_poly.pdbx_seq_one_letter_code
_entity_poly.pdbx_strand_id
1 'polypeptide(L)'
;MLSDFMKENPGIRVSYESLKGNEYYEALGKRFDAGKGDDVFMVNHDVLLEMQSRGQLVDLSGLKTIQDYSDRMLRQMVEHGKIYWVPTTVSGFGLYCNKKLLKEHKQKLPENLQEWRQVCSYFKEQGITPVIANNDISLKTLAIGRSFYSAYQEKREDEMFRHLNEGK
;
A
#
# COMPACT_ATOMS: atom_id res chain seq x y z
N MET A 1 22.88 -3.54 -6.84
CA MET A 1 22.33 -2.91 -5.61
C MET A 1 23.00 -3.42 -4.34
N LEU A 2 22.80 -4.67 -3.85
CA LEU A 2 23.48 -5.13 -2.60
C LEU A 2 25.01 -5.23 -2.77
N SER A 3 25.50 -5.70 -3.92
CA SER A 3 26.92 -5.74 -4.22
C SER A 3 27.58 -4.36 -4.26
N ASP A 4 26.87 -3.36 -4.75
CA ASP A 4 27.37 -1.98 -4.81
C ASP A 4 27.39 -1.36 -3.42
N PHE A 5 26.34 -1.60 -2.63
CA PHE A 5 26.32 -1.21 -1.22
C PHE A 5 27.51 -1.78 -0.43
N MET A 6 27.82 -3.07 -0.60
CA MET A 6 28.98 -3.69 0.06
C MET A 6 30.33 -3.14 -0.42
N LYS A 7 30.44 -2.70 -1.69
CA LYS A 7 31.66 -2.05 -2.20
C LYS A 7 31.85 -0.66 -1.58
N GLU A 8 30.75 0.09 -1.42
CA GLU A 8 30.75 1.41 -0.80
C GLU A 8 30.93 1.35 0.71
N ASN A 9 30.58 0.22 1.33
CA ASN A 9 30.64 -0.02 2.77
C ASN A 9 31.44 -1.30 3.08
N PRO A 10 32.77 -1.30 2.94
CA PRO A 10 33.58 -2.51 3.01
C PRO A 10 33.59 -3.20 4.39
N GLY A 11 33.14 -2.49 5.44
CA GLY A 11 32.95 -3.08 6.78
C GLY A 11 31.62 -3.80 6.96
N ILE A 12 30.70 -3.75 5.98
CA ILE A 12 29.38 -4.35 6.07
C ILE A 12 29.26 -5.50 5.08
N ARG A 13 28.90 -6.67 5.58
CA ARG A 13 28.60 -7.86 4.76
C ARG A 13 27.09 -8.14 4.81
N VAL A 14 26.43 -8.13 3.66
CA VAL A 14 25.00 -8.44 3.52
C VAL A 14 24.83 -9.85 2.98
N SER A 15 24.06 -10.67 3.69
CA SER A 15 23.54 -11.95 3.21
C SER A 15 22.06 -11.79 2.93
N TYR A 16 21.58 -12.23 1.77
CA TYR A 16 20.20 -12.12 1.36
C TYR A 16 19.58 -13.50 1.17
N GLU A 17 18.44 -13.72 1.81
CA GLU A 17 17.61 -14.91 1.65
C GLU A 17 16.23 -14.51 1.11
N SER A 18 15.68 -15.31 0.20
CA SER A 18 14.36 -15.09 -0.38
C SER A 18 13.51 -16.35 -0.27
N LEU A 19 12.42 -16.24 0.47
CA LEU A 19 11.35 -17.22 0.54
C LEU A 19 10.07 -16.59 0.00
N LYS A 20 9.06 -17.38 -0.35
CA LYS A 20 7.81 -16.88 -0.94
C LYS A 20 6.61 -17.24 -0.07
N GLY A 21 5.64 -16.33 -0.08
CA GLY A 21 4.34 -16.55 0.55
C GLY A 21 4.44 -16.83 2.06
N ASN A 22 3.63 -17.78 2.52
CA ASN A 22 3.55 -18.13 3.94
C ASN A 22 4.83 -18.73 4.50
N GLU A 23 5.59 -19.47 3.70
CA GLU A 23 6.88 -20.05 4.12
C GLU A 23 7.85 -18.97 4.63
N TYR A 24 7.82 -17.79 4.00
CA TYR A 24 8.64 -16.65 4.42
C TYR A 24 8.27 -16.20 5.85
N TYR A 25 6.99 -15.98 6.12
CA TYR A 25 6.55 -15.49 7.43
C TYR A 25 6.73 -16.54 8.53
N GLU A 26 6.54 -17.82 8.24
CA GLU A 26 6.82 -18.91 9.17
C GLU A 26 8.31 -19.00 9.52
N ALA A 27 9.19 -18.88 8.53
CA ALA A 27 10.63 -18.91 8.73
C ALA A 27 11.09 -17.68 9.52
N LEU A 28 10.56 -16.49 9.19
CA LEU A 28 10.83 -15.24 9.90
C LEU A 28 10.44 -15.35 11.37
N GLY A 29 9.21 -15.79 11.67
CA GLY A 29 8.73 -15.98 13.04
C GLY A 29 9.60 -16.93 13.84
N LYS A 30 9.93 -18.11 13.29
CA LYS A 30 10.81 -19.09 13.95
C LYS A 30 12.20 -18.53 14.27
N ARG A 31 12.76 -17.70 13.37
CA ARG A 31 14.06 -17.05 13.63
C ARG A 31 13.98 -16.03 14.75
N PHE A 32 12.93 -15.22 14.79
CA PHE A 32 12.71 -14.26 15.87
C PHE A 32 12.48 -14.95 17.22
N ASP A 33 11.66 -16.00 17.26
CA ASP A 33 11.41 -16.79 18.47
C ASP A 33 12.70 -17.47 19.01
N ALA A 34 13.61 -17.82 18.11
CA ALA A 34 14.92 -18.40 18.47
C ALA A 34 15.97 -17.33 18.83
N GLY A 35 15.64 -16.05 18.85
CA GLY A 35 16.59 -14.95 19.09
C GLY A 35 17.63 -14.78 17.97
N LYS A 36 17.31 -15.24 16.75
CA LYS A 36 18.15 -15.18 15.55
C LYS A 36 17.43 -14.47 14.41
N GLY A 37 16.66 -13.44 14.75
CA GLY A 37 15.95 -12.62 13.79
C GLY A 37 16.88 -11.95 12.77
N ASP A 38 16.33 -11.65 11.60
CA ASP A 38 17.06 -10.93 10.55
C ASP A 38 17.22 -9.46 10.96
N ASP A 39 18.32 -8.81 10.55
CA ASP A 39 18.58 -7.40 10.85
C ASP A 39 17.64 -6.48 10.05
N VAL A 40 17.34 -6.87 8.79
CA VAL A 40 16.42 -6.16 7.88
C VAL A 40 15.55 -7.16 7.16
N PHE A 41 14.25 -6.99 7.21
CA PHE A 41 13.29 -7.94 6.63
C PHE A 41 12.06 -7.26 6.06
N MET A 42 11.38 -7.94 5.16
CA MET A 42 10.11 -7.46 4.58
C MET A 42 8.93 -7.96 5.41
N VAL A 43 7.97 -7.11 5.64
CA VAL A 43 6.74 -7.48 6.36
C VAL A 43 5.51 -6.96 5.64
N ASN A 44 4.38 -7.65 5.81
CA ASN A 44 3.06 -7.10 5.58
C ASN A 44 2.57 -6.37 6.84
N HIS A 45 1.44 -5.69 6.72
CA HIS A 45 0.92 -4.87 7.82
C HIS A 45 0.56 -5.68 9.07
N ASP A 46 -0.03 -6.87 8.91
CA ASP A 46 -0.45 -7.71 10.03
C ASP A 46 0.75 -8.21 10.85
N VAL A 47 1.78 -8.68 10.16
CA VAL A 47 3.04 -9.12 10.80
C VAL A 47 3.77 -7.94 11.46
N LEU A 48 3.73 -6.76 10.83
CA LEU A 48 4.28 -5.52 11.40
C LEU A 48 3.66 -5.21 12.76
N LEU A 49 2.33 -5.20 12.85
CA LEU A 49 1.60 -4.92 14.09
C LEU A 49 1.90 -5.95 15.18
N GLU A 50 1.97 -7.25 14.82
CA GLU A 50 2.33 -8.31 15.74
C GLU A 50 3.74 -8.12 16.30
N MET A 51 4.74 -7.91 15.45
CA MET A 51 6.13 -7.72 15.87
C MET A 51 6.32 -6.44 16.69
N GLN A 52 5.60 -5.39 16.36
CA GLN A 52 5.59 -4.15 17.11
C GLN A 52 5.03 -4.37 18.52
N SER A 53 3.92 -5.09 18.66
CA SER A 53 3.33 -5.41 19.97
C SER A 53 4.25 -6.22 20.87
N ARG A 54 5.15 -7.01 20.27
CA ARG A 54 6.19 -7.80 20.96
C ARG A 54 7.48 -7.02 21.23
N GLY A 55 7.57 -5.76 20.79
CA GLY A 55 8.78 -4.94 20.95
C GLY A 55 9.99 -5.43 20.14
N GLN A 56 9.75 -6.11 19.03
CA GLN A 56 10.77 -6.72 18.18
C GLN A 56 11.29 -5.77 17.07
N LEU A 57 10.77 -4.55 17.00
CA LEU A 57 11.13 -3.58 15.99
C LEU A 57 11.86 -2.37 16.58
N VAL A 58 12.81 -1.87 15.81
CA VAL A 58 13.58 -0.66 16.17
C VAL A 58 12.84 0.59 15.68
N ASP A 59 12.84 1.64 16.50
CA ASP A 59 12.33 2.95 16.12
C ASP A 59 13.27 3.61 15.10
N LEU A 60 12.77 3.85 13.90
CA LEU A 60 13.50 4.41 12.78
C LEU A 60 13.34 5.95 12.67
N SER A 61 12.56 6.59 13.55
CA SER A 61 12.24 8.03 13.47
C SER A 61 13.47 8.92 13.41
N GLY A 62 14.58 8.49 14.01
CA GLY A 62 15.85 9.21 14.04
C GLY A 62 16.69 9.11 12.76
N LEU A 63 16.30 8.31 11.78
CA LEU A 63 17.05 8.17 10.55
C LEU A 63 16.89 9.42 9.66
N LYS A 64 17.99 9.97 9.17
CA LYS A 64 17.98 11.16 8.29
C LYS A 64 17.16 10.95 7.03
N THR A 65 17.17 9.73 6.47
CA THR A 65 16.44 9.37 5.26
C THR A 65 14.91 9.37 5.43
N ILE A 66 14.40 9.41 6.66
CA ILE A 66 12.95 9.55 6.90
C ILE A 66 12.43 10.88 6.32
N GLN A 67 13.23 11.93 6.30
CA GLN A 67 12.86 13.24 5.77
C GLN A 67 12.71 13.25 4.24
N ASP A 68 13.20 12.24 3.55
CA ASP A 68 13.10 12.10 2.08
C ASP A 68 11.72 11.57 1.64
N TYR A 69 10.93 11.07 2.59
CA TYR A 69 9.56 10.62 2.29
C TYR A 69 8.59 11.80 2.25
N SER A 70 7.58 11.71 1.37
CA SER A 70 6.52 12.73 1.30
C SER A 70 5.71 12.80 2.60
N ASP A 71 5.16 13.97 2.93
CA ASP A 71 4.30 14.16 4.11
C ASP A 71 3.13 13.16 4.17
N ARG A 72 2.57 12.80 3.01
CA ARG A 72 1.51 11.82 2.92
C ARG A 72 1.97 10.43 3.34
N MET A 73 3.19 10.06 2.96
CA MET A 73 3.78 8.78 3.33
C MET A 73 4.17 8.77 4.81
N LEU A 74 4.77 9.85 5.30
CA LEU A 74 5.13 10.00 6.71
C LEU A 74 3.92 9.81 7.62
N ARG A 75 2.77 10.41 7.29
CA ARG A 75 1.53 10.20 8.06
C ARG A 75 1.07 8.73 8.12
N GLN A 76 1.37 7.94 7.10
CA GLN A 76 1.03 6.51 7.10
C GLN A 76 2.04 5.65 7.87
N MET A 77 3.27 6.12 8.01
CA MET A 77 4.35 5.40 8.68
C MET A 77 4.39 5.66 10.19
N VAL A 78 3.93 6.85 10.62
CA VAL A 78 3.99 7.26 12.03
C VAL A 78 2.87 6.60 12.82
N GLU A 79 3.25 5.88 13.86
CA GLU A 79 2.33 5.29 14.84
C GLU A 79 2.80 5.68 16.26
N HIS A 80 1.93 6.36 17.01
CA HIS A 80 2.25 6.89 18.34
C HIS A 80 3.55 7.73 18.38
N GLY A 81 3.81 8.48 17.31
CA GLY A 81 5.00 9.34 17.19
C GLY A 81 6.28 8.59 16.81
N LYS A 82 6.22 7.31 16.48
CA LYS A 82 7.36 6.47 16.09
C LYS A 82 7.17 5.87 14.71
N ILE A 83 8.29 5.49 14.09
CA ILE A 83 8.32 4.84 12.78
C ILE A 83 9.05 3.51 12.92
N TYR A 84 8.38 2.42 12.59
CA TYR A 84 8.94 1.07 12.71
C TYR A 84 9.19 0.39 11.35
N TRP A 85 8.81 1.02 10.28
CA TRP A 85 8.94 0.49 8.92
C TRP A 85 9.10 1.60 7.89
N VAL A 86 9.66 1.25 6.74
CA VAL A 86 9.77 2.15 5.58
C VAL A 86 9.29 1.41 4.32
N PRO A 87 8.52 2.06 3.44
CA PRO A 87 8.09 1.46 2.18
C PRO A 87 9.25 1.40 1.20
N THR A 88 9.40 0.26 0.54
CA THR A 88 10.36 0.09 -0.56
C THR A 88 9.73 0.36 -1.92
N THR A 89 8.40 0.23 -2.02
CA THR A 89 7.63 0.44 -3.25
C THR A 89 6.27 1.02 -2.92
N VAL A 90 5.68 1.69 -3.92
CA VAL A 90 4.31 2.21 -3.84
C VAL A 90 3.51 1.65 -5.01
N SER A 91 2.32 1.14 -4.72
CA SER A 91 1.35 0.73 -5.74
C SER A 91 0.25 1.77 -5.88
N GLY A 92 -0.03 2.17 -7.11
CA GLY A 92 -1.16 3.03 -7.43
C GLY A 92 -2.34 2.21 -7.95
N PHE A 93 -3.51 2.41 -7.38
CA PHE A 93 -4.76 1.83 -7.88
C PHE A 93 -5.59 2.90 -8.55
N GLY A 94 -6.24 2.56 -9.66
CA GLY A 94 -7.07 3.49 -10.40
C GLY A 94 -7.88 2.81 -11.49
N LEU A 95 -8.73 3.58 -12.15
CA LEU A 95 -9.46 3.15 -13.32
C LEU A 95 -8.62 3.39 -14.57
N TYR A 96 -8.28 2.32 -15.26
CA TYR A 96 -7.63 2.39 -16.58
C TYR A 96 -8.69 2.51 -17.66
N CYS A 97 -8.66 3.60 -18.40
CA CYS A 97 -9.66 3.86 -19.44
C CYS A 97 -9.08 3.64 -20.85
N ASN A 98 -9.80 2.91 -21.68
CA ASN A 98 -9.49 2.79 -23.10
C ASN A 98 -9.89 4.08 -23.84
N LYS A 99 -8.97 5.03 -23.91
CA LYS A 99 -9.22 6.34 -24.56
C LYS A 99 -9.57 6.22 -26.04
N LYS A 100 -9.06 5.19 -26.75
CA LYS A 100 -9.37 4.97 -28.16
C LYS A 100 -10.83 4.57 -28.33
N LEU A 101 -11.30 3.61 -27.53
CA LEU A 101 -12.70 3.17 -27.54
C LEU A 101 -13.66 4.31 -27.18
N LEU A 102 -13.34 5.08 -26.14
CA LEU A 102 -14.13 6.27 -25.78
C LEU A 102 -14.25 7.24 -26.96
N LYS A 103 -13.14 7.56 -27.65
CA LYS A 103 -13.11 8.47 -28.76
C LYS A 103 -13.92 7.95 -29.98
N GLU A 104 -13.80 6.67 -30.32
CA GLU A 104 -14.54 6.01 -31.39
C GLU A 104 -16.06 6.10 -31.19
N HIS A 105 -16.49 5.99 -29.93
CA HIS A 105 -17.90 6.12 -29.55
C HIS A 105 -18.30 7.55 -29.13
N LYS A 106 -17.46 8.56 -29.38
CA LYS A 106 -17.70 9.97 -29.03
C LYS A 106 -18.02 10.20 -27.56
N GLN A 107 -17.53 9.33 -26.69
CA GLN A 107 -17.65 9.45 -25.24
C GLN A 107 -16.46 10.22 -24.66
N LYS A 108 -16.72 11.04 -23.64
CA LYS A 108 -15.68 11.72 -22.88
C LYS A 108 -15.13 10.83 -21.78
N LEU A 109 -13.90 11.10 -21.36
CA LEU A 109 -13.34 10.48 -20.15
C LEU A 109 -14.16 10.98 -18.94
N PRO A 110 -14.76 10.07 -18.15
CA PRO A 110 -15.56 10.48 -17.00
C PRO A 110 -14.68 11.06 -15.88
N GLU A 111 -15.09 12.18 -15.32
CA GLU A 111 -14.39 12.89 -14.24
C GLU A 111 -15.02 12.62 -12.85
N ASN A 112 -16.24 12.10 -12.84
CA ASN A 112 -16.98 11.80 -11.62
C ASN A 112 -17.81 10.52 -11.75
N LEU A 113 -18.39 10.07 -10.63
CA LEU A 113 -19.15 8.81 -10.58
C LEU A 113 -20.40 8.84 -11.45
N GLN A 114 -21.06 9.98 -11.59
CA GLN A 114 -22.27 10.11 -12.40
C GLN A 114 -21.95 9.94 -13.88
N GLU A 115 -20.94 10.65 -14.36
CA GLU A 115 -20.45 10.52 -15.74
C GLU A 115 -19.94 9.10 -16.02
N TRP A 116 -19.22 8.50 -15.07
CA TRP A 116 -18.77 7.11 -15.20
C TRP A 116 -19.96 6.15 -15.34
N ARG A 117 -21.03 6.31 -14.57
CA ARG A 117 -22.25 5.50 -14.71
C ARG A 117 -22.91 5.70 -16.08
N GLN A 118 -22.97 6.93 -16.58
CA GLN A 118 -23.53 7.23 -17.90
C GLN A 118 -22.73 6.55 -19.03
N VAL A 119 -21.41 6.65 -19.00
CA VAL A 119 -20.53 5.97 -19.95
C VAL A 119 -20.68 4.44 -19.87
N CYS A 120 -20.77 3.89 -18.67
CA CYS A 120 -21.01 2.46 -18.49
C CYS A 120 -22.36 2.02 -19.07
N SER A 121 -23.43 2.77 -18.84
CA SER A 121 -24.76 2.47 -19.39
C SER A 121 -24.74 2.51 -20.91
N TYR A 122 -24.15 3.55 -21.50
CA TYR A 122 -23.98 3.65 -22.93
C TYR A 122 -23.29 2.43 -23.55
N PHE A 123 -22.13 2.04 -23.03
CA PHE A 123 -21.41 0.87 -23.56
C PHE A 123 -22.17 -0.43 -23.38
N LYS A 124 -22.88 -0.59 -22.27
CA LYS A 124 -23.74 -1.75 -22.04
C LYS A 124 -24.85 -1.85 -23.10
N GLU A 125 -25.48 -0.73 -23.47
CA GLU A 125 -26.50 -0.67 -24.54
C GLU A 125 -25.91 -1.01 -25.91
N GLN A 126 -24.62 -0.74 -26.13
CA GLN A 126 -23.91 -1.14 -27.34
C GLN A 126 -23.42 -2.60 -27.33
N GLY A 127 -23.76 -3.40 -26.30
CA GLY A 127 -23.30 -4.77 -26.15
C GLY A 127 -21.81 -4.90 -25.75
N ILE A 128 -21.19 -3.81 -25.32
CA ILE A 128 -19.79 -3.78 -24.90
C ILE A 128 -19.73 -3.83 -23.38
N THR A 129 -18.91 -4.74 -22.84
CA THR A 129 -18.68 -4.82 -21.39
C THR A 129 -17.96 -3.55 -20.92
N PRO A 130 -18.62 -2.69 -20.11
CA PRO A 130 -18.07 -1.37 -19.79
C PRO A 130 -16.93 -1.41 -18.78
N VAL A 131 -16.88 -2.41 -17.91
CA VAL A 131 -15.88 -2.52 -16.84
C VAL A 131 -15.44 -3.98 -16.69
N ILE A 132 -14.15 -4.19 -16.59
CA ILE A 132 -13.55 -5.46 -16.22
C ILE A 132 -12.75 -5.22 -14.94
N ALA A 133 -13.02 -6.03 -13.93
CA ALA A 133 -12.28 -6.00 -12.67
C ALA A 133 -12.12 -7.42 -12.13
N ASN A 134 -11.03 -7.69 -11.42
CA ASN A 134 -10.97 -8.91 -10.65
C ASN A 134 -11.77 -8.75 -9.35
N ASN A 135 -12.36 -9.84 -8.87
CA ASN A 135 -13.36 -9.80 -7.80
C ASN A 135 -12.81 -9.39 -6.42
N ASP A 136 -11.52 -9.50 -6.19
CA ASP A 136 -10.99 -9.33 -4.85
C ASP A 136 -10.32 -7.95 -4.65
N ILE A 137 -9.15 -7.77 -5.17
CA ILE A 137 -8.36 -6.56 -4.88
C ILE A 137 -8.95 -5.32 -5.58
N SER A 138 -9.31 -5.43 -6.87
CA SER A 138 -9.70 -4.25 -7.66
C SER A 138 -11.01 -3.63 -7.16
N LEU A 139 -12.04 -4.43 -6.90
CA LEU A 139 -13.34 -3.93 -6.46
C LEU A 139 -13.31 -3.45 -5.02
N LYS A 140 -12.64 -4.18 -4.12
CA LYS A 140 -12.46 -3.75 -2.73
C LYS A 140 -11.69 -2.44 -2.66
N THR A 141 -10.57 -2.33 -3.36
CA THR A 141 -9.75 -1.11 -3.35
C THR A 141 -10.50 0.09 -3.94
N LEU A 142 -11.27 -0.12 -5.02
CA LEU A 142 -12.10 0.93 -5.58
C LEU A 142 -13.20 1.38 -4.60
N ALA A 143 -13.89 0.44 -3.96
CA ALA A 143 -14.94 0.74 -3.00
C ALA A 143 -14.40 1.48 -1.78
N ILE A 144 -13.31 0.99 -1.19
CA ILE A 144 -12.63 1.64 -0.05
C ILE A 144 -12.14 3.03 -0.45
N GLY A 145 -11.36 3.13 -1.54
CA GLY A 145 -10.83 4.42 -1.99
C GLY A 145 -11.94 5.44 -2.28
N ARG A 146 -13.08 5.01 -2.79
CA ARG A 146 -14.22 5.88 -3.03
C ARG A 146 -14.94 6.31 -1.74
N SER A 147 -15.10 5.39 -0.81
CA SER A 147 -15.74 5.68 0.49
C SER A 147 -14.92 6.67 1.33
N PHE A 148 -13.60 6.58 1.26
CA PHE A 148 -12.70 7.44 2.01
C PHE A 148 -12.31 8.73 1.28
N TYR A 149 -12.74 8.91 0.03
CA TYR A 149 -12.28 10.01 -0.82
C TYR A 149 -12.45 11.40 -0.18
N SER A 150 -13.62 11.69 0.41
CA SER A 150 -13.90 12.97 1.06
C SER A 150 -13.02 13.19 2.29
N ALA A 151 -12.84 12.16 3.11
CA ALA A 151 -12.00 12.23 4.30
C ALA A 151 -10.54 12.54 3.93
N TYR A 152 -10.00 11.91 2.88
CA TYR A 152 -8.66 12.20 2.38
C TYR A 152 -8.53 13.61 1.79
N GLN A 153 -9.55 14.11 1.10
CA GLN A 153 -9.54 15.49 0.57
C GLN A 153 -9.55 16.52 1.69
N GLU A 154 -10.30 16.25 2.75
CA GLU A 154 -10.45 17.14 3.90
C GLU A 154 -9.40 16.90 5.00
N LYS A 155 -8.45 15.97 4.77
CA LYS A 155 -7.40 15.56 5.74
C LYS A 155 -7.99 15.10 7.09
N ARG A 156 -9.11 14.36 7.04
CA ARG A 156 -9.83 13.80 8.20
C ARG A 156 -9.75 12.28 8.27
N GLU A 157 -8.78 11.68 7.60
CA GLU A 157 -8.58 10.23 7.57
C GLU A 157 -8.44 9.62 8.96
N ASP A 158 -7.70 10.28 9.86
CA ASP A 158 -7.49 9.79 11.23
C ASP A 158 -8.79 9.76 12.04
N GLU A 159 -9.64 10.77 11.89
CA GLU A 159 -10.97 10.82 12.51
C GLU A 159 -11.85 9.69 11.98
N MET A 160 -11.84 9.47 10.69
CA MET A 160 -12.62 8.42 10.04
C MET A 160 -12.17 7.03 10.47
N PHE A 161 -10.87 6.77 10.54
CA PHE A 161 -10.34 5.50 11.05
C PHE A 161 -10.70 5.26 12.50
N ARG A 162 -10.64 6.30 13.33
CA ARG A 162 -11.09 6.21 14.72
C ARG A 162 -12.56 5.83 14.83
N HIS A 163 -13.45 6.48 14.06
CA HIS A 163 -14.88 6.16 14.05
C HIS A 163 -15.14 4.72 13.60
N LEU A 164 -14.44 4.23 12.58
CA LEU A 164 -14.54 2.83 12.15
C LEU A 164 -14.13 1.85 13.26
N ASN A 165 -13.05 2.13 13.96
CA ASN A 165 -12.57 1.29 15.06
C ASN A 165 -13.54 1.31 16.26
N GLU A 166 -14.29 2.40 16.45
CA GLU A 166 -15.33 2.54 17.46
C GLU A 166 -16.71 1.98 17.02
N GLY A 167 -16.81 1.48 15.78
CA GLY A 167 -18.07 0.96 15.23
C GLY A 167 -19.12 2.04 14.92
N LYS A 168 -18.68 3.25 14.60
CA LYS A 168 -19.53 4.42 14.27
C LYS A 168 -19.55 4.72 12.79
#